data_da3ad6a20cefc0c67019c6bae049e3e4
#
_entry.id   da3ad6a20cefc0c67019c6bae049e3e4
#
_cell.length_a   1.000
_cell.length_b   1.000
_cell.length_c   1.000
_cell.angle_alpha   90.00
_cell.angle_beta   90.00
_cell.angle_gamma   90.00
#
_symmetry.space_group_name_H-M   'P 1'
#
loop_
_entity.id
_entity.type
_entity.pdbx_description
1 polymer ?
#
loop_
_entity_poly.entity_id
_entity_poly.type
_entity_poly.pdbx_seq_one_letter_code
_entity_poly.pdbx_strand_id
1 'polypeptide(L)'
;MFDLLHMDLRRLVRDRALYIILAVFGVILLFVCVMMALTSNGDLMEKMYSLGGQVTLTVSEQGEMLRDAADAQLLLAQTTRANFFYTVFCSGGGLSVFIVILSTLFVYEDFSSGFAKNIFSVHRRGVSYLLSKSAAMLCAVTGFLVFGTLFTQLLVTLFRMPLAAGPLSAFARYFFQAWLTVVALAVQNVFFVVWTRSIAVSMILSFCCAGGVFGIVLGSVGKLFRLDLVRFTLAGACAGDGLNVFSAVVCLCWIGVYLFLGTWALRRRDI
;
A
#
# COMPACT_ATOMS: atom_id res chain seq x y z
N MET A 1 26.34 10.08 -3.39
CA MET A 1 24.99 9.69 -2.93
C MET A 1 23.91 10.46 -3.69
N PHE A 2 23.97 11.79 -3.78
CA PHE A 2 22.99 12.60 -4.51
C PHE A 2 22.91 12.27 -6.01
N ASP A 3 24.04 12.02 -6.66
CA ASP A 3 24.08 11.66 -8.08
C ASP A 3 23.37 10.34 -8.37
N LEU A 4 23.54 9.34 -7.48
CA LEU A 4 22.85 8.06 -7.54
C LEU A 4 21.33 8.24 -7.38
N LEU A 5 20.91 9.04 -6.42
CA LEU A 5 19.51 9.34 -6.20
C LEU A 5 18.88 10.05 -7.40
N HIS A 6 19.55 11.06 -7.94
CA HIS A 6 19.09 11.78 -9.11
C HIS A 6 18.92 10.86 -10.35
N MET A 7 19.87 9.96 -10.53
CA MET A 7 19.83 8.94 -11.58
C MET A 7 18.66 7.97 -11.36
N ASP A 8 18.47 7.46 -10.14
CA ASP A 8 17.38 6.55 -9.79
C ASP A 8 16.00 7.21 -9.97
N LEU A 9 15.85 8.47 -9.55
CA LEU A 9 14.60 9.23 -9.77
C LEU A 9 14.33 9.45 -11.26
N ARG A 10 15.36 9.79 -12.05
CA ARG A 10 15.20 9.95 -13.49
C ARG A 10 14.80 8.65 -14.18
N ARG A 11 15.36 7.52 -13.75
CA ARG A 11 14.99 6.18 -14.24
C ARG A 11 13.56 5.85 -13.86
N LEU A 12 13.18 6.03 -12.59
CA LEU A 12 11.83 5.79 -12.09
C LEU A 12 10.77 6.56 -12.87
N VAL A 13 11.01 7.87 -13.10
CA VAL A 13 10.06 8.72 -13.86
C VAL A 13 10.00 8.37 -15.35
N ARG A 14 11.08 7.81 -15.91
CA ARG A 14 11.11 7.36 -17.32
C ARG A 14 10.61 5.93 -17.52
N ASP A 15 10.44 5.18 -16.43
CA ASP A 15 9.99 3.81 -16.47
C ASP A 15 8.50 3.74 -16.85
N ARG A 16 8.22 2.99 -17.92
CA ARG A 16 6.84 2.75 -18.38
C ARG A 16 6.03 1.97 -17.35
N ALA A 17 6.68 1.13 -16.55
CA ALA A 17 6.02 0.36 -15.50
C ALA A 17 5.36 1.27 -14.46
N LEU A 18 5.99 2.39 -14.07
CA LEU A 18 5.40 3.37 -13.17
C LEU A 18 4.03 3.87 -13.67
N TYR A 19 3.97 4.28 -14.94
CA TYR A 19 2.75 4.84 -15.52
C TYR A 19 1.66 3.79 -15.72
N ILE A 20 2.04 2.57 -16.12
CA ILE A 20 1.09 1.45 -16.26
C ILE A 20 0.50 1.10 -14.91
N ILE A 21 1.32 0.96 -13.86
CA ILE A 21 0.88 0.65 -12.50
C ILE A 21 0.00 1.78 -11.96
N LEU A 22 0.36 3.04 -12.20
CA LEU A 22 -0.43 4.20 -11.78
C LEU A 22 -1.79 4.25 -12.50
N ALA A 23 -1.82 3.93 -13.80
CA ALA A 23 -3.06 3.87 -14.57
C ALA A 23 -3.99 2.75 -14.08
N VAL A 24 -3.44 1.54 -13.87
CA VAL A 24 -4.19 0.40 -13.31
C VAL A 24 -4.72 0.74 -11.90
N PHE A 25 -3.90 1.38 -11.07
CA PHE A 25 -4.30 1.86 -9.76
C PHE A 25 -5.48 2.85 -9.86
N GLY A 26 -5.42 3.82 -10.78
CA GLY A 26 -6.51 4.76 -11.02
C GLY A 26 -7.81 4.09 -11.49
N VAL A 27 -7.71 3.09 -12.37
CA VAL A 27 -8.87 2.32 -12.84
C VAL A 27 -9.51 1.53 -11.70
N ILE A 28 -8.71 0.88 -10.85
CA ILE A 28 -9.22 0.14 -9.69
C ILE A 28 -9.85 1.10 -8.66
N LEU A 29 -9.22 2.26 -8.40
CA LEU A 29 -9.82 3.31 -7.57
C LEU A 29 -11.17 3.77 -8.10
N LEU A 30 -11.26 4.03 -9.41
CA LEU A 30 -12.51 4.41 -10.07
C LEU A 30 -13.57 3.33 -9.87
N PHE A 31 -13.22 2.07 -10.12
CA PHE A 31 -14.13 0.94 -9.95
C PHE A 31 -14.65 0.82 -8.52
N VAL A 32 -13.77 0.90 -7.51
CA VAL A 32 -14.15 0.85 -6.10
C VAL A 32 -15.06 2.02 -5.73
N CYS A 33 -14.73 3.25 -6.17
CA CYS A 33 -15.58 4.42 -5.91
C CYS A 33 -16.94 4.32 -6.59
N VAL A 34 -17.02 3.80 -7.82
CA VAL A 34 -18.29 3.56 -8.52
C VAL A 34 -19.13 2.53 -7.75
N MET A 35 -18.53 1.42 -7.34
CA MET A 35 -19.25 0.40 -6.55
C MET A 35 -19.77 0.96 -5.22
N MET A 36 -18.95 1.74 -4.51
CA MET A 36 -19.38 2.39 -3.27
C MET A 36 -20.47 3.45 -3.50
N ALA A 37 -20.41 4.18 -4.61
CA ALA A 37 -21.46 5.14 -4.98
C ALA A 37 -22.79 4.45 -5.31
N LEU A 38 -22.74 3.32 -6.01
CA LEU A 38 -23.90 2.51 -6.32
C LEU A 38 -24.56 1.94 -5.06
N THR A 39 -23.77 1.40 -4.14
CA THR A 39 -24.28 0.86 -2.86
C THR A 39 -24.82 1.95 -1.94
N SER A 40 -24.33 3.18 -2.03
CA SER A 40 -24.80 4.31 -1.22
C SER A 40 -26.11 4.92 -1.71
N ASN A 41 -26.44 4.78 -3.01
CA ASN A 41 -27.62 5.33 -3.64
C ASN A 41 -28.61 4.22 -4.00
N GLY A 42 -29.58 3.94 -3.10
CA GLY A 42 -30.60 2.90 -3.31
C GLY A 42 -31.36 3.03 -4.63
N ASP A 43 -31.67 4.26 -5.08
CA ASP A 43 -32.35 4.54 -6.35
C ASP A 43 -31.52 4.12 -7.58
N LEU A 44 -30.18 4.21 -7.51
CA LEU A 44 -29.30 3.76 -8.59
C LEU A 44 -29.20 2.23 -8.61
N MET A 45 -29.23 1.61 -7.46
CA MET A 45 -29.22 0.17 -7.33
C MET A 45 -30.51 -0.44 -7.92
N GLU A 46 -31.67 0.14 -7.61
CA GLU A 46 -32.97 -0.26 -8.18
C GLU A 46 -33.00 -0.10 -9.71
N LYS A 47 -32.48 1.00 -10.23
CA LYS A 47 -32.36 1.21 -11.68
C LYS A 47 -31.42 0.23 -12.36
N MET A 48 -30.30 -0.16 -11.73
CA MET A 48 -29.41 -1.20 -12.26
C MET A 48 -30.10 -2.56 -12.31
N TYR A 49 -30.86 -2.92 -11.27
CA TYR A 49 -31.65 -4.15 -11.27
C TYR A 49 -32.72 -4.16 -12.37
N SER A 50 -33.37 -3.02 -12.60
CA SER A 50 -34.36 -2.90 -13.68
C SER A 50 -33.76 -2.95 -15.09
N LEU A 51 -32.51 -2.51 -15.27
CA LEU A 51 -31.77 -2.57 -16.54
C LEU A 51 -31.11 -3.93 -16.81
N GLY A 52 -30.74 -4.64 -15.76
CA GLY A 52 -30.03 -5.94 -15.84
C GLY A 52 -30.89 -7.12 -16.28
N GLY A 53 -32.18 -6.94 -16.56
CA GLY A 53 -33.12 -7.99 -16.97
C GLY A 53 -33.12 -9.15 -16.00
N GLN A 54 -34.27 -9.54 -15.48
CA GLN A 54 -34.60 -10.68 -14.59
C GLN A 54 -33.47 -11.71 -14.38
N VAL A 55 -32.42 -11.36 -13.67
CA VAL A 55 -31.58 -12.35 -13.02
C VAL A 55 -32.38 -12.79 -11.81
N THR A 56 -33.04 -13.94 -11.90
CA THR A 56 -33.73 -14.58 -10.76
C THR A 56 -32.66 -15.02 -9.76
N LEU A 57 -32.24 -14.07 -8.90
CA LEU A 57 -31.38 -14.39 -7.76
C LEU A 57 -32.15 -15.30 -6.81
N THR A 58 -31.50 -16.35 -6.34
CA THR A 58 -32.07 -17.19 -5.30
C THR A 58 -32.26 -16.40 -4.00
N VAL A 59 -33.19 -16.75 -3.18
CA VAL A 59 -33.53 -16.05 -1.90
C VAL A 59 -32.29 -15.95 -0.99
N SER A 60 -31.34 -16.92 -1.06
CA SER A 60 -30.10 -16.91 -0.34
C SER A 60 -29.13 -15.83 -0.87
N GLU A 61 -28.99 -15.68 -2.18
CA GLU A 61 -28.15 -14.66 -2.81
C GLU A 61 -28.65 -13.25 -2.58
N GLN A 62 -29.97 -13.07 -2.56
CA GLN A 62 -30.57 -11.78 -2.16
C GLN A 62 -30.29 -11.44 -0.69
N GLY A 63 -30.30 -12.43 0.20
CA GLY A 63 -29.97 -12.23 1.62
C GLY A 63 -28.52 -11.85 1.88
N GLU A 64 -27.58 -12.43 1.14
CA GLU A 64 -26.15 -12.08 1.20
C GLU A 64 -25.89 -10.69 0.62
N MET A 65 -26.48 -10.36 -0.55
CA MET A 65 -26.34 -9.01 -1.14
C MET A 65 -26.91 -7.90 -0.25
N LEU A 66 -28.02 -8.15 0.44
CA LEU A 66 -28.59 -7.17 1.37
C LEU A 66 -27.72 -6.97 2.62
N ARG A 67 -27.06 -8.01 3.08
CA ARG A 67 -26.06 -7.91 4.17
C ARG A 67 -24.83 -7.14 3.73
N ASP A 68 -24.26 -7.46 2.57
CA ASP A 68 -23.10 -6.75 2.02
C ASP A 68 -23.40 -5.27 1.77
N ALA A 69 -24.62 -4.95 1.29
CA ALA A 69 -25.07 -3.58 1.12
C ALA A 69 -25.23 -2.84 2.46
N ALA A 70 -25.76 -3.53 3.48
CA ALA A 70 -25.91 -2.96 4.83
C ALA A 70 -24.53 -2.72 5.48
N ASP A 71 -23.60 -3.66 5.33
CA ASP A 71 -22.23 -3.52 5.83
C ASP A 71 -21.48 -2.39 5.10
N ALA A 72 -21.66 -2.25 3.79
CA ALA A 72 -21.11 -1.15 3.03
C ALA A 72 -21.70 0.21 3.46
N GLN A 73 -22.99 0.29 3.73
CA GLN A 73 -23.63 1.50 4.27
C GLN A 73 -23.14 1.85 5.68
N LEU A 74 -22.92 0.86 6.53
CA LEU A 74 -22.34 1.06 7.87
C LEU A 74 -20.90 1.57 7.78
N LEU A 75 -20.10 1.01 6.88
CA LEU A 75 -18.75 1.51 6.59
C LEU A 75 -18.76 2.96 6.10
N LEU A 76 -19.68 3.30 5.19
CA LEU A 76 -19.82 4.66 4.68
C LEU A 76 -20.30 5.64 5.75
N ALA A 77 -21.20 5.22 6.64
CA ALA A 77 -21.68 6.05 7.74
C ALA A 77 -20.58 6.40 8.77
N GLN A 78 -19.61 5.51 8.94
CA GLN A 78 -18.45 5.72 9.82
C GLN A 78 -17.29 6.44 9.13
N THR A 79 -17.32 6.53 7.79
CA THR A 79 -16.25 7.13 7.01
C THR A 79 -16.54 8.61 6.72
N THR A 80 -15.52 9.42 6.91
CA THR A 80 -15.51 10.83 6.50
C THR A 80 -14.73 11.00 5.20
N ARG A 81 -14.92 12.10 4.50
CA ARG A 81 -14.09 12.42 3.32
C ARG A 81 -12.60 12.41 3.64
N ALA A 82 -12.23 12.72 4.88
CA ALA A 82 -10.85 12.78 5.34
C ALA A 82 -10.18 11.41 5.42
N ASN A 83 -10.91 10.37 5.81
CA ASN A 83 -10.36 9.02 6.00
C ASN A 83 -10.78 8.01 4.92
N PHE A 84 -11.65 8.39 3.99
CA PHE A 84 -12.23 7.48 2.99
C PHE A 84 -11.16 6.71 2.21
N PHE A 85 -10.18 7.42 1.61
CA PHE A 85 -9.10 6.78 0.87
C PHE A 85 -8.28 5.83 1.75
N TYR A 86 -7.99 6.23 2.98
CA TYR A 86 -7.27 5.42 3.94
C TYR A 86 -8.04 4.14 4.28
N THR A 87 -9.29 4.28 4.68
CA THR A 87 -10.12 3.15 5.14
C THR A 87 -10.38 2.15 4.03
N VAL A 88 -10.71 2.63 2.83
CA VAL A 88 -11.10 1.74 1.72
C VAL A 88 -9.89 1.13 1.03
N PHE A 89 -8.78 1.87 0.91
CA PHE A 89 -7.67 1.45 0.05
C PHE A 89 -6.37 1.17 0.79
N CYS A 90 -6.05 1.94 1.83
CA CYS A 90 -4.78 1.76 2.54
C CYS A 90 -4.89 0.72 3.64
N SER A 91 -5.93 0.73 4.47
CA SER A 91 -6.10 -0.20 5.59
C SER A 91 -6.23 -1.66 5.15
N GLY A 92 -6.85 -1.91 3.99
CA GLY A 92 -6.96 -3.22 3.35
C GLY A 92 -5.70 -3.68 2.59
N GLY A 93 -4.61 -2.91 2.62
CA GLY A 93 -3.37 -3.25 1.91
C GLY A 93 -3.41 -3.01 0.39
N GLY A 94 -4.48 -2.44 -0.15
CA GLY A 94 -4.66 -2.23 -1.59
C GLY A 94 -3.53 -1.41 -2.21
N LEU A 95 -3.15 -0.27 -1.60
CA LEU A 95 -2.02 0.52 -2.07
C LEU A 95 -0.69 -0.23 -1.95
N SER A 96 -0.52 -1.04 -0.90
CA SER A 96 0.70 -1.81 -0.66
C SER A 96 1.00 -2.78 -1.80
N VAL A 97 -0.02 -3.37 -2.42
CA VAL A 97 0.13 -4.28 -3.57
C VAL A 97 0.84 -3.58 -4.73
N PHE A 98 0.39 -2.38 -5.10
CA PHE A 98 0.99 -1.61 -6.21
C PHE A 98 2.42 -1.20 -5.90
N ILE A 99 2.69 -0.78 -4.67
CA ILE A 99 4.03 -0.37 -4.25
C ILE A 99 4.98 -1.58 -4.17
N VAL A 100 4.51 -2.75 -3.75
CA VAL A 100 5.30 -4.00 -3.78
C VAL A 100 5.66 -4.36 -5.22
N ILE A 101 4.72 -4.33 -6.15
CA ILE A 101 4.98 -4.63 -7.57
C ILE A 101 6.00 -3.63 -8.13
N LEU A 102 5.76 -2.33 -7.96
CA LEU A 102 6.63 -1.28 -8.47
C LEU A 102 8.06 -1.41 -7.90
N SER A 103 8.19 -1.53 -6.58
CA SER A 103 9.51 -1.60 -5.93
C SER A 103 10.26 -2.87 -6.30
N THR A 104 9.54 -4.00 -6.47
CA THR A 104 10.18 -5.24 -6.93
C THR A 104 10.72 -5.11 -8.34
N LEU A 105 9.92 -4.61 -9.29
CA LEU A 105 10.35 -4.44 -10.67
C LEU A 105 11.53 -3.46 -10.76
N PHE A 106 11.41 -2.30 -10.12
CA PHE A 106 12.44 -1.26 -10.15
C PHE A 106 13.79 -1.68 -9.57
N VAL A 107 13.77 -2.44 -8.45
CA VAL A 107 15.03 -2.89 -7.83
C VAL A 107 15.58 -4.13 -8.54
N TYR A 108 14.72 -5.06 -8.96
CA TYR A 108 15.15 -6.27 -9.64
C TYR A 108 15.79 -5.99 -11.00
N GLU A 109 15.35 -4.97 -11.73
CA GLU A 109 15.92 -4.56 -13.01
C GLU A 109 17.45 -4.27 -12.88
N ASP A 110 17.90 -3.73 -11.77
CA ASP A 110 19.32 -3.49 -11.53
C ASP A 110 20.14 -4.79 -11.44
N PHE A 111 19.55 -5.84 -10.88
CA PHE A 111 20.21 -7.14 -10.77
C PHE A 111 20.16 -7.90 -12.09
N SER A 112 19.03 -7.87 -12.79
CA SER A 112 18.86 -8.59 -14.07
C SER A 112 19.68 -7.98 -15.21
N SER A 113 19.79 -6.66 -15.26
CA SER A 113 20.60 -5.94 -16.26
C SER A 113 22.12 -5.94 -15.95
N GLY A 114 22.52 -6.44 -14.78
CA GLY A 114 23.92 -6.37 -14.33
C GLY A 114 24.35 -4.97 -13.88
N PHE A 115 23.47 -3.98 -13.90
CA PHE A 115 23.77 -2.60 -13.51
C PHE A 115 24.23 -2.51 -12.04
N ALA A 116 23.71 -3.36 -11.17
CA ALA A 116 24.14 -3.47 -9.79
C ALA A 116 25.66 -3.71 -9.68
N LYS A 117 26.23 -4.60 -10.52
CA LYS A 117 27.68 -4.88 -10.53
C LYS A 117 28.51 -3.62 -10.84
N ASN A 118 28.06 -2.81 -11.79
CA ASN A 118 28.76 -1.58 -12.16
C ASN A 118 28.72 -0.54 -11.02
N ILE A 119 27.59 -0.42 -10.32
CA ILE A 119 27.49 0.48 -9.16
C ILE A 119 28.44 0.04 -8.03
N PHE A 120 28.47 -1.26 -7.74
CA PHE A 120 29.30 -1.78 -6.64
C PHE A 120 30.79 -1.74 -6.95
N SER A 121 31.21 -1.78 -8.24
CA SER A 121 32.61 -1.59 -8.63
C SER A 121 33.10 -0.18 -8.34
N VAL A 122 32.25 0.84 -8.50
CA VAL A 122 32.60 2.26 -8.27
C VAL A 122 32.34 2.67 -6.82
N HIS A 123 31.20 2.25 -6.27
CA HIS A 123 30.77 2.57 -4.91
C HIS A 123 30.81 1.33 -4.02
N ARG A 124 31.96 1.05 -3.42
CA ARG A 124 32.18 -0.08 -2.49
C ARG A 124 31.23 -0.13 -1.28
N ARG A 125 30.44 0.92 -1.04
CA ARG A 125 29.51 1.02 0.09
C ARG A 125 28.09 0.68 -0.36
N GLY A 126 27.64 -0.56 -0.17
CA GLY A 126 26.26 -1.00 -0.42
C GLY A 126 25.17 -0.16 0.28
N VAL A 127 25.55 0.56 1.35
CA VAL A 127 24.66 1.51 2.06
C VAL A 127 24.14 2.60 1.14
N SER A 128 25.01 3.21 0.31
CA SER A 128 24.62 4.29 -0.59
C SER A 128 23.62 3.84 -1.64
N TYR A 129 23.75 2.61 -2.14
CA TYR A 129 22.80 1.99 -3.06
C TYR A 129 21.44 1.79 -2.41
N LEU A 130 21.40 1.16 -1.23
CA LEU A 130 20.16 0.87 -0.53
C LEU A 130 19.39 2.15 -0.14
N LEU A 131 20.11 3.17 0.34
CA LEU A 131 19.52 4.47 0.68
C LEU A 131 18.98 5.18 -0.57
N SER A 132 19.68 5.13 -1.70
CA SER A 132 19.21 5.72 -2.96
C SER A 132 17.91 5.06 -3.42
N LYS A 133 17.85 3.72 -3.40
CA LYS A 133 16.65 2.97 -3.78
C LYS A 133 15.48 3.24 -2.83
N SER A 134 15.74 3.23 -1.51
CA SER A 134 14.73 3.55 -0.51
C SER A 134 14.18 4.97 -0.66
N ALA A 135 15.06 5.96 -0.95
CA ALA A 135 14.65 7.34 -1.18
C ALA A 135 13.86 7.51 -2.50
N ALA A 136 14.22 6.79 -3.57
CA ALA A 136 13.44 6.77 -4.80
C ALA A 136 12.04 6.18 -4.56
N MET A 137 11.95 5.09 -3.78
CA MET A 137 10.65 4.50 -3.40
C MET A 137 9.83 5.42 -2.50
N LEU A 138 10.45 6.17 -1.60
CA LEU A 138 9.76 7.19 -0.80
C LEU A 138 9.08 8.24 -1.70
N CYS A 139 9.77 8.72 -2.73
CA CYS A 139 9.18 9.64 -3.71
C CYS A 139 8.02 9.00 -4.49
N ALA A 140 8.17 7.74 -4.91
CA ALA A 140 7.09 7.00 -5.58
C ALA A 140 5.86 6.84 -4.68
N VAL A 141 6.04 6.39 -3.44
CA VAL A 141 4.95 6.24 -2.45
C VAL A 141 4.22 7.56 -2.23
N THR A 142 4.99 8.65 -2.09
CA THR A 142 4.40 10.00 -1.94
C THR A 142 3.56 10.37 -3.16
N GLY A 143 4.07 10.12 -4.37
CA GLY A 143 3.33 10.36 -5.62
C GLY A 143 2.03 9.55 -5.70
N PHE A 144 2.05 8.26 -5.39
CA PHE A 144 0.86 7.40 -5.38
C PHE A 144 -0.16 7.83 -4.33
N LEU A 145 0.27 8.21 -3.12
CA LEU A 145 -0.62 8.70 -2.08
C LEU A 145 -1.26 10.03 -2.43
N VAL A 146 -0.50 10.97 -2.95
CA VAL A 146 -1.03 12.28 -3.40
C VAL A 146 -2.00 12.07 -4.56
N PHE A 147 -1.62 11.28 -5.56
CA PHE A 147 -2.51 10.96 -6.68
C PHE A 147 -3.79 10.26 -6.20
N GLY A 148 -3.67 9.21 -5.40
CA GLY A 148 -4.80 8.44 -4.88
C GLY A 148 -5.76 9.28 -4.06
N THR A 149 -5.24 10.12 -3.16
CA THR A 149 -6.06 11.04 -2.36
C THR A 149 -6.77 12.09 -3.21
N LEU A 150 -6.07 12.76 -4.10
CA LEU A 150 -6.67 13.79 -4.96
C LEU A 150 -7.71 13.18 -5.91
N PHE A 151 -7.39 12.04 -6.53
CA PHE A 151 -8.29 11.34 -7.43
C PHE A 151 -9.54 10.85 -6.70
N THR A 152 -9.38 10.28 -5.50
CA THR A 152 -10.53 9.85 -4.68
C THR A 152 -11.40 11.03 -4.26
N GLN A 153 -10.84 12.17 -3.87
CA GLN A 153 -11.62 13.37 -3.55
C GLN A 153 -12.39 13.91 -4.76
N LEU A 154 -11.78 13.85 -5.95
CA LEU A 154 -12.45 14.18 -7.20
C LEU A 154 -13.66 13.26 -7.45
N LEU A 155 -13.47 11.94 -7.30
CA LEU A 155 -14.54 10.95 -7.52
C LEU A 155 -15.67 11.09 -6.50
N VAL A 156 -15.36 11.28 -5.22
CA VAL A 156 -16.35 11.51 -4.15
C VAL A 156 -17.23 12.74 -4.46
N THR A 157 -16.62 13.81 -4.97
CA THR A 157 -17.36 15.03 -5.38
C THR A 157 -18.17 14.80 -6.64
N LEU A 158 -17.62 14.10 -7.64
CA LEU A 158 -18.28 13.80 -8.90
C LEU A 158 -19.52 12.92 -8.71
N PHE A 159 -19.39 11.88 -7.90
CA PHE A 159 -20.49 10.95 -7.58
C PHE A 159 -21.42 11.44 -6.46
N ARG A 160 -21.17 12.64 -5.92
CA ARG A 160 -21.98 13.25 -4.84
C ARG A 160 -22.19 12.30 -3.67
N MET A 161 -21.17 11.55 -3.29
CA MET A 161 -21.28 10.62 -2.17
C MET A 161 -21.64 11.36 -0.88
N PRO A 162 -22.57 10.83 -0.04
CA PRO A 162 -23.05 11.47 1.19
C PRO A 162 -22.02 11.31 2.34
N LEU A 163 -20.77 11.68 2.10
CA LEU A 163 -19.71 11.59 3.10
C LEU A 163 -19.58 12.91 3.86
N ALA A 164 -19.53 12.82 5.18
CA ALA A 164 -19.32 13.98 6.04
C ALA A 164 -17.94 14.60 5.81
N ALA A 165 -17.87 15.93 5.81
CA ALA A 165 -16.58 16.62 5.77
C ALA A 165 -15.86 16.40 7.10
N GLY A 166 -14.71 15.75 7.07
CA GLY A 166 -13.86 15.57 8.24
C GLY A 166 -12.93 16.78 8.46
N PRO A 167 -12.43 16.99 9.71
CA PRO A 167 -11.46 18.03 9.98
C PRO A 167 -10.13 17.77 9.26
N LEU A 168 -9.45 18.86 8.83
CA LEU A 168 -8.15 18.76 8.14
C LEU A 168 -7.08 18.03 8.98
N SER A 169 -7.15 18.15 10.30
CA SER A 169 -6.25 17.42 11.21
C SER A 169 -6.43 15.90 11.16
N ALA A 170 -7.65 15.40 10.95
CA ALA A 170 -7.90 13.98 10.74
C ALA A 170 -7.32 13.54 9.41
N PHE A 171 -7.53 14.31 8.33
CA PHE A 171 -6.93 14.04 7.03
C PHE A 171 -5.40 13.91 7.13
N ALA A 172 -4.74 14.86 7.77
CA ALA A 172 -3.29 14.82 7.95
C ALA A 172 -2.84 13.56 8.71
N ARG A 173 -3.53 13.19 9.80
CA ARG A 173 -3.21 11.98 10.58
C ARG A 173 -3.30 10.72 9.74
N TYR A 174 -4.38 10.53 8.98
CA TYR A 174 -4.55 9.35 8.12
C TYR A 174 -3.57 9.33 6.96
N PHE A 175 -3.29 10.49 6.35
CA PHE A 175 -2.31 10.61 5.28
C PHE A 175 -0.90 10.23 5.74
N PHE A 176 -0.45 10.78 6.88
CA PHE A 176 0.88 10.47 7.41
C PHE A 176 0.98 9.03 7.92
N GLN A 177 -0.10 8.47 8.47
CA GLN A 177 -0.15 7.06 8.84
C GLN A 177 0.05 6.16 7.61
N ALA A 178 -0.74 6.36 6.57
CA ALA A 178 -0.61 5.63 5.31
C ALA A 178 0.79 5.79 4.71
N TRP A 179 1.28 7.03 4.67
CA TRP A 179 2.60 7.34 4.12
C TRP A 179 3.71 6.59 4.84
N LEU A 180 3.74 6.66 6.16
CA LEU A 180 4.81 6.04 6.95
C LEU A 180 4.77 4.51 6.84
N THR A 181 3.57 3.91 6.89
CA THR A 181 3.40 2.46 6.79
C THR A 181 3.79 1.94 5.40
N VAL A 182 3.34 2.61 4.34
CA VAL A 182 3.63 2.19 2.97
C VAL A 182 5.10 2.40 2.63
N VAL A 183 5.74 3.46 3.14
CA VAL A 183 7.20 3.66 3.04
C VAL A 183 7.95 2.53 3.75
N ALA A 184 7.53 2.14 4.95
CA ALA A 184 8.16 1.03 5.67
C ALA A 184 8.03 -0.29 4.88
N LEU A 185 6.87 -0.57 4.28
CA LEU A 185 6.66 -1.72 3.40
C LEU A 185 7.51 -1.65 2.12
N ALA A 186 7.67 -0.47 1.53
CA ALA A 186 8.52 -0.29 0.36
C ALA A 186 10.00 -0.58 0.68
N VAL A 187 10.51 -0.06 1.81
CA VAL A 187 11.89 -0.34 2.27
C VAL A 187 12.08 -1.82 2.58
N GLN A 188 11.09 -2.45 3.23
CA GLN A 188 11.07 -3.90 3.47
C GLN A 188 11.18 -4.68 2.17
N ASN A 189 10.41 -4.30 1.14
CA ASN A 189 10.43 -4.98 -0.14
C ASN A 189 11.77 -4.79 -0.88
N VAL A 190 12.35 -3.58 -0.84
CA VAL A 190 13.70 -3.35 -1.34
C VAL A 190 14.71 -4.31 -0.70
N PHE A 191 14.62 -4.51 0.62
CA PHE A 191 15.45 -5.50 1.33
C PHE A 191 15.20 -6.92 0.79
N PHE A 192 13.95 -7.36 0.63
CA PHE A 192 13.65 -8.71 0.14
C PHE A 192 14.18 -8.95 -1.27
N VAL A 193 14.06 -7.97 -2.18
CA VAL A 193 14.61 -8.08 -3.53
C VAL A 193 16.14 -8.20 -3.51
N VAL A 194 16.81 -7.37 -2.71
CA VAL A 194 18.27 -7.42 -2.54
C VAL A 194 18.72 -8.76 -1.96
N TRP A 195 17.96 -9.30 -1.00
CA TRP A 195 18.29 -10.54 -0.32
C TRP A 195 18.03 -11.77 -1.20
N THR A 196 16.88 -11.86 -1.86
CA THR A 196 16.46 -13.04 -2.63
C THR A 196 16.96 -13.04 -4.08
N ARG A 197 17.15 -11.86 -4.66
CA ARG A 197 17.44 -11.65 -6.10
C ARG A 197 16.46 -12.36 -7.03
N SER A 198 15.23 -12.58 -6.56
CA SER A 198 14.15 -13.25 -7.28
C SER A 198 12.88 -12.44 -7.17
N ILE A 199 12.23 -12.15 -8.31
CA ILE A 199 10.94 -11.45 -8.36
C ILE A 199 9.89 -12.21 -7.56
N ALA A 200 9.71 -13.50 -7.86
CA ALA A 200 8.65 -14.30 -7.28
C ALA A 200 8.76 -14.40 -5.76
N VAL A 201 9.95 -14.73 -5.25
CA VAL A 201 10.16 -14.90 -3.81
C VAL A 201 10.00 -13.57 -3.06
N SER A 202 10.55 -12.47 -3.60
CA SER A 202 10.42 -11.16 -2.96
C SER A 202 8.98 -10.66 -2.94
N MET A 203 8.22 -10.87 -4.03
CA MET A 203 6.79 -10.54 -4.08
C MET A 203 5.98 -11.36 -3.07
N ILE A 204 6.16 -12.67 -3.04
CA ILE A 204 5.44 -13.54 -2.09
C ILE A 204 5.71 -13.10 -0.64
N LEU A 205 6.98 -12.90 -0.27
CA LEU A 205 7.33 -12.46 1.07
C LEU A 205 6.70 -11.10 1.42
N SER A 206 6.74 -10.15 0.47
CA SER A 206 6.17 -8.82 0.69
C SER A 206 4.65 -8.84 0.78
N PHE A 207 3.97 -9.65 -0.03
CA PHE A 207 2.52 -9.82 0.07
C PHE A 207 2.11 -10.53 1.36
N CYS A 208 2.86 -11.52 1.83
CA CYS A 208 2.62 -12.12 3.14
C CYS A 208 2.76 -11.10 4.28
N CYS A 209 3.72 -10.17 4.17
CA CYS A 209 3.88 -9.11 5.15
C CYS A 209 2.76 -8.06 5.06
N ALA A 210 2.45 -7.56 3.85
CA ALA A 210 1.44 -6.54 3.61
C ALA A 210 0.02 -7.06 3.89
N GLY A 211 -0.28 -8.30 3.52
CA GLY A 211 -1.57 -8.97 3.76
C GLY A 211 -1.77 -9.43 5.22
N GLY A 212 -0.85 -9.12 6.12
CA GLY A 212 -1.01 -9.44 7.53
C GLY A 212 -0.82 -10.91 7.92
N VAL A 213 -0.34 -11.77 7.00
CA VAL A 213 -0.11 -13.20 7.31
C VAL A 213 0.84 -13.35 8.50
N PHE A 214 1.90 -12.56 8.55
CA PHE A 214 2.80 -12.52 9.72
C PHE A 214 2.08 -12.03 10.98
N GLY A 215 1.12 -11.12 10.85
CA GLY A 215 0.29 -10.67 11.96
C GLY A 215 -0.58 -11.80 12.52
N ILE A 216 -1.13 -12.65 11.66
CA ILE A 216 -1.94 -13.82 12.07
C ILE A 216 -1.05 -14.82 12.85
N VAL A 217 0.14 -15.14 12.32
CA VAL A 217 1.09 -16.05 12.98
C VAL A 217 1.54 -15.48 14.33
N LEU A 218 1.98 -14.20 14.35
CA LEU A 218 2.39 -13.53 15.58
C LEU A 218 1.23 -13.36 16.58
N GLY A 219 0.01 -13.14 16.09
CA GLY A 219 -1.18 -13.09 16.93
C GLY A 219 -1.48 -14.44 17.61
N SER A 220 -1.29 -15.55 16.89
CA SER A 220 -1.44 -16.89 17.44
C SER A 220 -0.39 -17.19 18.52
N VAL A 221 0.87 -16.82 18.26
CA VAL A 221 1.96 -16.93 19.23
C VAL A 221 1.74 -15.97 20.41
N GLY A 222 1.29 -14.76 20.15
CA GLY A 222 1.01 -13.75 21.18
C GLY A 222 -0.08 -14.18 22.16
N LYS A 223 -1.12 -14.86 21.66
CA LYS A 223 -2.18 -15.44 22.52
C LYS A 223 -1.61 -16.47 23.50
N LEU A 224 -0.61 -17.25 23.09
CA LEU A 224 0.05 -18.23 23.95
C LEU A 224 0.80 -17.56 25.12
N PHE A 225 1.40 -16.40 24.87
CA PHE A 225 2.16 -15.63 25.85
C PHE A 225 1.36 -14.49 26.49
N ARG A 226 0.09 -14.31 26.17
CA ARG A 226 -0.77 -13.19 26.59
C ARG A 226 -0.21 -11.81 26.19
N LEU A 227 0.52 -11.75 25.08
CA LEU A 227 1.14 -10.54 24.55
C LEU A 227 0.46 -10.16 23.21
N ASP A 228 0.14 -8.90 23.03
CA ASP A 228 -0.43 -8.41 21.77
C ASP A 228 0.70 -8.09 20.77
N LEU A 229 1.28 -9.14 20.19
CA LEU A 229 2.39 -9.03 19.25
C LEU A 229 1.99 -8.45 17.89
N VAL A 230 0.71 -8.48 17.55
CA VAL A 230 0.20 -7.95 16.27
C VAL A 230 0.49 -6.46 16.12
N ARG A 231 0.40 -5.70 17.22
CA ARG A 231 0.66 -4.25 17.22
C ARG A 231 2.08 -3.87 16.81
N PHE A 232 3.03 -4.77 16.91
CA PHE A 232 4.42 -4.55 16.51
C PHE A 232 4.68 -4.88 15.03
N THR A 233 3.69 -5.40 14.31
CA THR A 233 3.78 -5.63 12.87
C THR A 233 3.42 -4.36 12.08
N LEU A 234 3.91 -4.27 10.83
CA LEU A 234 3.53 -3.16 9.94
C LEU A 234 2.04 -3.19 9.62
N ALA A 235 1.45 -4.37 9.45
CA ALA A 235 0.00 -4.54 9.25
C ALA A 235 -0.80 -4.07 10.47
N GLY A 236 -0.37 -4.40 11.69
CA GLY A 236 -0.99 -3.93 12.93
C GLY A 236 -0.83 -2.42 13.14
N ALA A 237 0.31 -1.86 12.74
CA ALA A 237 0.50 -0.41 12.75
C ALA A 237 -0.42 0.32 11.76
N CYS A 238 -0.82 -0.35 10.65
CA CYS A 238 -1.76 0.19 9.66
C CYS A 238 -3.22 0.13 10.12
N ALA A 239 -3.57 -0.79 11.01
CA ALA A 239 -4.95 -1.01 11.45
C ALA A 239 -5.47 0.01 12.49
N GLY A 240 -4.68 1.01 12.88
CA GLY A 240 -5.06 2.03 13.87
C GLY A 240 -5.90 3.19 13.29
N ASP A 241 -6.57 3.92 14.18
CA ASP A 241 -7.45 5.07 13.84
C ASP A 241 -6.68 6.35 13.45
N GLY A 242 -5.63 6.23 12.69
CA GLY A 242 -4.74 7.32 12.27
C GLY A 242 -3.40 7.32 13.00
N LEU A 243 -2.53 8.28 12.65
CA LEU A 243 -1.16 8.36 13.16
C LEU A 243 -1.14 8.47 14.69
N ASN A 244 -0.59 7.43 15.32
CA ASN A 244 -0.30 7.38 16.74
C ASN A 244 1.22 7.33 16.93
N VAL A 245 1.73 7.88 18.03
CA VAL A 245 3.18 7.89 18.34
C VAL A 245 3.74 6.45 18.33
N PHE A 246 2.99 5.50 18.88
CA PHE A 246 3.40 4.09 18.91
C PHE A 246 3.54 3.51 17.48
N SER A 247 2.54 3.70 16.62
CA SER A 247 2.60 3.20 15.23
C SER A 247 3.73 3.85 14.43
N ALA A 248 3.99 5.14 14.66
CA ALA A 248 5.11 5.84 14.04
C ALA A 248 6.46 5.24 14.47
N VAL A 249 6.64 5.01 15.78
CA VAL A 249 7.87 4.40 16.30
C VAL A 249 8.06 2.99 15.74
N VAL A 250 7.02 2.18 15.69
CA VAL A 250 7.07 0.83 15.10
C VAL A 250 7.52 0.88 13.64
N CYS A 251 6.92 1.74 12.81
CA CYS A 251 7.29 1.89 11.40
C CYS A 251 8.75 2.36 11.23
N LEU A 252 9.20 3.34 12.03
CA LEU A 252 10.58 3.83 11.98
C LEU A 252 11.58 2.75 12.43
N CYS A 253 11.26 1.97 13.45
CA CYS A 253 12.06 0.83 13.88
C CYS A 253 12.21 -0.19 12.75
N TRP A 254 11.11 -0.55 12.08
CA TRP A 254 11.16 -1.49 10.96
C TRP A 254 11.96 -0.96 9.77
N ILE A 255 11.83 0.33 9.42
CA ILE A 255 12.67 0.97 8.40
C ILE A 255 14.15 0.81 8.78
N GLY A 256 14.53 1.12 10.02
CA GLY A 256 15.90 0.97 10.52
C GLY A 256 16.40 -0.46 10.45
N VAL A 257 15.59 -1.43 10.88
CA VAL A 257 15.91 -2.86 10.83
C VAL A 257 16.15 -3.35 9.41
N TYR A 258 15.26 -3.02 8.46
CA TYR A 258 15.41 -3.46 7.07
C TYR A 258 16.57 -2.77 6.34
N LEU A 259 16.85 -1.50 6.62
CA LEU A 259 18.04 -0.83 6.11
C LEU A 259 19.33 -1.48 6.68
N PHE A 260 19.35 -1.81 7.96
CA PHE A 260 20.49 -2.51 8.57
C PHE A 260 20.69 -3.90 7.97
N LEU A 261 19.62 -4.72 7.92
CA LEU A 261 19.68 -6.07 7.34
C LEU A 261 20.07 -6.05 5.85
N GLY A 262 19.54 -5.07 5.09
CA GLY A 262 19.89 -4.90 3.68
C GLY A 262 21.37 -4.55 3.47
N THR A 263 21.91 -3.66 4.29
CA THR A 263 23.33 -3.32 4.24
C THR A 263 24.22 -4.49 4.64
N TRP A 264 23.80 -5.28 5.62
CA TRP A 264 24.52 -6.48 6.05
C TRP A 264 24.47 -7.58 4.98
N ALA A 265 23.33 -7.78 4.33
CA ALA A 265 23.16 -8.74 3.22
C ALA A 265 24.08 -8.38 2.03
N LEU A 266 24.19 -7.08 1.69
CA LEU A 266 25.06 -6.62 0.63
C LEU A 266 26.55 -6.76 0.96
N ARG A 267 26.94 -6.65 2.24
CA ARG A 267 28.35 -6.81 2.65
C ARG A 267 28.82 -8.28 2.65
N ARG A 268 27.92 -9.23 2.92
CA ARG A 268 28.27 -10.66 3.01
C ARG A 268 28.29 -11.38 1.65
N ARG A 269 27.65 -10.82 0.67
CA ARG A 269 27.61 -11.40 -0.67
C ARG A 269 28.57 -10.62 -1.56
N ASP A 270 29.73 -11.21 -1.86
CA ASP A 270 30.59 -10.74 -2.93
C ASP A 270 29.76 -10.70 -4.23
N ILE A 271 29.59 -9.50 -4.77
CA ILE A 271 28.76 -9.23 -5.94
C ILE A 271 29.65 -9.24 -7.17
#